data_010b97625622d2bc599ba03145b1aa45
#
_entry.id   010b97625622d2bc599ba03145b1aa45
#
_cell.length_a   1.000
_cell.length_b   1.000
_cell.length_c   1.000
_cell.angle_alpha   90.00
_cell.angle_beta   90.00
_cell.angle_gamma   90.00
#
_symmetry.space_group_name_H-M   'P 1'
#
loop_
_entity.id
_entity.type
_entity.pdbx_description
1 polymer ?
#
loop_
_entity_poly.entity_id
_entity_poly.type
_entity_poly.pdbx_seq_one_letter_code
_entity_poly.pdbx_strand_id
1 'polypeptide(L)'
;MSVTEYWIQAGSFSSASRADEVSRRLEERGLAARTTTRDLNGKTHFRVRVGPYTSKAEAEKFLGWIRELKGFETSYISMVASRRAMP
;
A
#
# COMPACT_ATOMS: atom_id res chain seq x y z
N MET A 1 15.92 4.17 17.33
CA MET A 1 16.03 2.94 16.54
C MET A 1 15.30 3.09 15.21
N SER A 2 15.94 2.69 14.12
CA SER A 2 15.32 2.74 12.79
C SER A 2 14.62 1.42 12.48
N VAL A 3 13.43 1.51 11.93
CA VAL A 3 12.65 0.34 11.50
C VAL A 3 12.35 0.50 10.02
N THR A 4 12.60 -0.55 9.25
CA THR A 4 12.24 -0.56 7.84
C THR A 4 10.90 -1.26 7.70
N GLU A 5 9.97 -0.58 7.05
CA GLU A 5 8.66 -1.13 6.74
C GLU A 5 8.52 -1.30 5.24
N TYR A 6 7.89 -2.38 4.84
CA TYR A 6 7.63 -2.67 3.44
C TYR A 6 6.14 -2.56 3.18
N TRP A 7 5.80 -1.71 2.24
CA TRP A 7 4.41 -1.51 1.83
C TRP A 7 4.24 -1.92 0.39
N ILE A 8 3.09 -2.47 0.08
CA ILE A 8 2.75 -2.77 -1.31
C ILE A 8 1.84 -1.66 -1.79
N GLN A 9 2.30 -0.89 -2.77
CA GLN A 9 1.47 0.14 -3.37
C GLN A 9 0.62 -0.49 -4.46
N ALA A 10 -0.68 -0.51 -4.22
CA ALA A 10 -1.64 -1.19 -5.08
C ALA A 10 -2.32 -0.25 -6.07
N GLY A 11 -2.28 1.04 -5.83
CA GLY A 11 -2.86 2.00 -6.76
C GLY A 11 -2.78 3.42 -6.26
N SER A 12 -2.98 4.36 -7.18
CA SER A 12 -3.07 5.78 -6.87
C SER A 12 -4.19 6.37 -7.73
N PHE A 13 -5.09 7.09 -7.11
CA PHE A 13 -6.30 7.56 -7.75
C PHE A 13 -6.54 9.04 -7.47
N SER A 14 -7.18 9.74 -8.38
CA SER A 14 -7.58 11.13 -8.17
C SER A 14 -8.94 11.23 -7.45
N SER A 15 -9.61 10.10 -7.27
CA SER A 15 -10.93 10.02 -6.64
C SER A 15 -10.87 9.21 -5.36
N ALA A 16 -11.39 9.78 -4.28
CA ALA A 16 -11.47 9.09 -3.00
C ALA A 16 -12.38 7.85 -3.10
N SER A 17 -13.46 7.92 -3.85
CA SER A 17 -14.38 6.80 -3.97
C SER A 17 -13.76 5.63 -4.73
N ARG A 18 -12.94 5.91 -5.74
CA ARG A 18 -12.21 4.85 -6.46
C ARG A 18 -11.19 4.15 -5.55
N ALA A 19 -10.46 4.95 -4.77
CA ALA A 19 -9.50 4.40 -3.83
C ALA A 19 -10.20 3.53 -2.77
N ASP A 20 -11.34 3.98 -2.27
CA ASP A 20 -12.12 3.23 -1.29
C ASP A 20 -12.61 1.90 -1.85
N GLU A 21 -13.09 1.91 -3.09
CA GLU A 21 -13.55 0.70 -3.77
C GLU A 21 -12.41 -0.31 -3.93
N VAL A 22 -11.23 0.16 -4.34
CA VAL A 22 -10.05 -0.68 -4.49
C VAL A 22 -9.59 -1.23 -3.14
N SER A 23 -9.59 -0.38 -2.11
CA SER A 23 -9.23 -0.79 -0.76
C SER A 23 -10.15 -1.91 -0.26
N ARG A 24 -11.46 -1.78 -0.49
CA ARG A 24 -12.41 -2.82 -0.08
C ARG A 24 -12.19 -4.13 -0.81
N ARG A 25 -11.83 -4.10 -2.09
CA ARG A 25 -11.52 -5.32 -2.82
C ARG A 25 -10.35 -6.07 -2.21
N LEU A 26 -9.34 -5.34 -1.76
CA LEU A 26 -8.18 -5.94 -1.09
C LEU A 26 -8.54 -6.47 0.29
N GLU A 27 -9.34 -5.73 1.05
CA GLU A 27 -9.79 -6.16 2.37
C GLU A 27 -10.64 -7.43 2.30
N GLU A 28 -11.46 -7.57 1.26
CA GLU A 28 -12.24 -8.78 1.04
C GLU A 28 -11.37 -10.02 0.82
N ARG A 29 -10.10 -9.80 0.43
CA ARG A 29 -9.11 -10.87 0.25
C ARG A 29 -8.27 -11.09 1.51
N GLY A 30 -8.64 -10.43 2.63
CA GLY A 30 -7.93 -10.57 3.89
C GLY A 30 -6.66 -9.74 3.98
N LEU A 31 -6.49 -8.76 3.10
CA LEU A 31 -5.30 -7.90 3.08
C LEU A 31 -5.56 -6.61 3.85
N ALA A 32 -4.58 -6.16 4.62
CA ALA A 32 -4.69 -4.92 5.39
C ALA A 32 -4.41 -3.73 4.46
N ALA A 33 -5.45 -3.16 3.89
CA ALA A 33 -5.33 -2.04 2.97
C ALA A 33 -5.58 -0.71 3.69
N ARG A 34 -4.79 0.31 3.35
CA ARG A 34 -4.93 1.66 3.86
C ARG A 34 -4.89 2.65 2.71
N THR A 35 -5.69 3.69 2.80
CA THR A 35 -5.66 4.80 1.86
C THR A 35 -4.97 5.97 2.52
N THR A 36 -3.95 6.51 1.84
CA THR A 36 -3.27 7.73 2.27
C THR A 36 -3.42 8.77 1.17
N THR A 37 -3.32 10.04 1.54
CA THR A 37 -3.41 11.13 0.58
C THR A 37 -2.04 11.76 0.36
N ARG A 38 -1.82 12.27 -0.84
CA ARG A 38 -0.63 13.02 -1.18
C ARG A 38 -1.01 14.13 -2.15
N ASP A 39 -0.60 15.35 -1.83
CA ASP A 39 -0.84 16.49 -2.71
C ASP A 39 0.37 16.68 -3.62
N LEU A 40 0.11 16.66 -4.92
CA LEU A 40 1.12 16.88 -5.95
C LEU A 40 0.62 17.95 -6.90
N ASN A 41 1.35 19.07 -6.97
CA ASN A 41 1.02 20.17 -7.87
C ASN A 41 -0.42 20.65 -7.73
N GLY A 42 -0.90 20.78 -6.49
CA GLY A 42 -2.25 21.23 -6.19
C GLY A 42 -3.34 20.19 -6.39
N LYS A 43 -2.97 18.95 -6.71
CA LYS A 43 -3.93 17.85 -6.86
C LYS A 43 -3.74 16.83 -5.77
N THR A 44 -4.84 16.36 -5.19
CA THR A 44 -4.80 15.31 -4.18
C THR A 44 -4.85 13.94 -4.85
N HIS A 45 -3.90 13.08 -4.50
CA HIS A 45 -3.86 11.69 -4.95
C HIS A 45 -4.17 10.78 -3.76
N PHE A 46 -5.04 9.82 -4.00
CA PHE A 46 -5.43 8.83 -2.99
C PHE A 46 -4.69 7.53 -3.30
N ARG A 47 -3.76 7.17 -2.42
CA ARG A 47 -2.88 6.01 -2.61
C ARG A 47 -3.36 4.85 -1.76
N VAL A 48 -3.57 3.70 -2.38
CA VAL A 48 -3.97 2.48 -1.68
C VAL A 48 -2.73 1.63 -1.45
N ARG A 49 -2.46 1.31 -0.20
CA ARG A 49 -1.27 0.59 0.22
C ARG A 49 -1.66 -0.59 1.11
N VAL A 50 -0.91 -1.67 0.99
CA VAL A 50 -1.11 -2.87 1.82
C VAL A 50 0.13 -3.06 2.70
N GLY A 51 -0.08 -3.28 3.97
CA GLY A 51 0.99 -3.46 4.94
C GLY A 51 0.64 -2.84 6.28
N PRO A 52 1.67 -2.48 7.09
CA PRO A 52 3.10 -2.65 6.80
C PRO A 52 3.60 -4.07 7.06
N TYR A 53 4.60 -4.48 6.29
CA TYR A 53 5.31 -5.72 6.51
C TYR A 53 6.71 -5.40 7.04
N THR A 54 7.20 -6.19 7.97
CA THR A 54 8.54 -6.01 8.52
C THR A 54 9.59 -6.85 7.80
N SER A 55 9.13 -7.81 7.01
CA SER A 55 9.98 -8.71 6.23
C SER A 55 9.79 -8.46 4.75
N LYS A 56 10.89 -8.27 4.02
CA LYS A 56 10.84 -8.11 2.58
C LYS A 56 10.30 -9.36 1.90
N ALA A 57 10.70 -10.54 2.39
CA ALA A 57 10.23 -11.81 1.84
C ALA A 57 8.72 -11.97 1.98
N GLU A 58 8.16 -11.55 3.12
CA GLU A 58 6.72 -11.58 3.33
C GLU A 58 6.01 -10.61 2.40
N ALA A 59 6.53 -9.39 2.26
CA ALA A 59 5.96 -8.41 1.34
C ALA A 59 5.97 -8.92 -0.09
N GLU A 60 7.06 -9.56 -0.52
CA GLU A 60 7.17 -10.12 -1.87
C GLU A 60 6.15 -11.23 -2.11
N LYS A 61 5.89 -12.05 -1.10
CA LYS A 61 4.90 -13.11 -1.17
C LYS A 61 3.50 -12.53 -1.42
N PHE A 62 3.12 -11.52 -0.63
CA PHE A 62 1.82 -10.90 -0.79
C PHE A 62 1.74 -10.07 -2.08
N LEU A 63 2.86 -9.47 -2.50
CA LEU A 63 2.91 -8.78 -3.78
C LEU A 63 2.58 -9.73 -4.92
N GLY A 64 3.12 -10.95 -4.89
CA GLY A 64 2.83 -11.96 -5.89
C GLY A 64 1.33 -12.27 -5.97
N TRP A 65 0.69 -12.42 -4.83
CA TRP A 65 -0.76 -12.66 -4.78
C TRP A 65 -1.56 -11.48 -5.30
N ILE A 66 -1.16 -10.25 -4.93
CA ILE A 66 -1.85 -9.04 -5.35
C ILE A 66 -1.75 -8.86 -6.86
N ARG A 67 -0.58 -9.11 -7.43
CA ARG A 67 -0.37 -8.98 -8.89
C ARG A 67 -1.19 -9.96 -9.71
N GLU A 68 -1.65 -11.04 -9.12
CA GLU A 68 -2.53 -12.00 -9.79
C GLU A 68 -3.98 -11.50 -9.87
N LEU A 69 -4.33 -10.49 -9.10
CA LEU A 69 -5.67 -9.91 -9.13
C LEU A 69 -5.79 -8.95 -10.30
N LYS A 70 -6.88 -9.07 -11.04
CA LYS A 70 -7.14 -8.20 -12.18
C LYS A 70 -7.19 -6.73 -11.75
N GLY A 71 -6.39 -5.91 -12.40
CA GLY A 71 -6.28 -4.49 -12.10
C GLY A 71 -5.14 -4.14 -11.17
N PHE A 72 -4.44 -5.15 -10.61
CA PHE A 72 -3.35 -4.93 -9.65
C PHE A 72 -1.99 -5.38 -10.16
N GLU A 73 -1.87 -5.63 -11.47
CA GLU A 73 -0.66 -6.20 -12.08
C GLU A 73 0.57 -5.31 -11.94
N THR A 74 0.38 -4.01 -11.77
CA THR A 74 1.49 -3.05 -11.66
C THR A 74 1.85 -2.68 -10.22
N SER A 75 1.29 -3.39 -9.24
CA SER A 75 1.62 -3.16 -7.83
C SER A 75 3.11 -3.37 -7.57
N TYR A 76 3.66 -2.62 -6.62
CA TYR A 76 5.08 -2.70 -6.31
C TYR A 76 5.33 -2.45 -4.83
N ILE A 77 6.51 -2.87 -4.36
CA ILE A 77 6.93 -2.68 -2.97
C ILE A 77 7.58 -1.31 -2.83
N SER A 78 7.18 -0.58 -1.79
CA SER A 78 7.78 0.66 -1.37
C SER A 78 8.38 0.45 0.02
N MET A 79 9.65 0.79 0.19
CA MET A 79 10.32 0.71 1.48
C MET A 79 10.25 2.05 2.18
N VAL A 80 9.90 2.01 3.45
CA VAL A 80 9.87 3.22 4.28
C VAL A 80 10.71 2.96 5.52
N ALA A 81 11.75 3.76 5.70
CA ALA A 81 12.52 3.74 6.93
C ALA A 81 11.89 4.74 7.90
N SER A 82 11.48 4.26 9.05
CA SER A 82 10.95 5.14 10.07
C SER A 82 11.77 5.04 11.33
N ARG A 83 11.97 6.19 12.00
CA ARG A 83 12.65 6.24 13.26
C ARG A 83 11.59 6.27 14.34
N ARG A 84 11.67 5.31 15.25
CA ARG A 84 10.77 5.28 16.39
C ARG A 84 11.51 5.75 17.64
N ALA A 85 10.84 6.59 18.42
CA ALA A 85 11.38 7.00 19.70
C ALA A 85 11.38 5.80 20.65
N MET A 86 12.42 5.68 21.44
CA MET A 86 12.45 4.68 22.50
C MET A 86 11.49 5.12 23.61
N PRO A 87 10.68 4.21 24.14
CA PRO A 87 9.84 4.56 25.29
C PRO A 87 10.68 4.80 26.55
#